data_0ccd5797a08423766f39b101031d07b5
#
_entry.id   0ccd5797a08423766f39b101031d07b5
#
_cell.length_a   1.000
_cell.length_b   1.000
_cell.length_c   1.000
_cell.angle_alpha   90.00
_cell.angle_beta   90.00
_cell.angle_gamma   90.00
#
_symmetry.space_group_name_H-M   'P 1'
#
loop_
_entity.id
_entity.type
_entity.pdbx_description
1 polymer ?
#
loop_
_entity_poly.entity_id
_entity_poly.type
_entity_poly.pdbx_seq_one_letter_code
_entity_poly.pdbx_strand_id
1 'polypeptide(L)'
;FFESTHPQDSYSYVYDAINGTRHSWRSPLSPGHFFVTFLTGLNHVISDSYHGSKVFFSMMGMLSCYIIYKCAVLFLGRENRKTFYFIALFPSLFFWSSVIDKGTIILLGMSIYAYGTISWHKTKKVTCFVPILSGILIMSLFRIWMGTIAAFPLVILFLTSDIKLFKKTFRN
;
A
#
# COMPACT_ATOMS: atom_id res chain seq x y z
N PHE A 1 -13.31 -22.36 0.15
CA PHE A 1 -13.54 -23.47 -0.80
C PHE A 1 -12.87 -23.19 -2.15
N PHE A 2 -13.10 -22.03 -2.78
CA PHE A 2 -12.47 -21.65 -4.06
C PHE A 2 -10.94 -21.57 -3.96
N GLU A 3 -10.42 -20.99 -2.89
CA GLU A 3 -8.97 -20.84 -2.64
C GLU A 3 -8.28 -22.20 -2.37
N SER A 4 -8.99 -23.21 -1.87
CA SER A 4 -8.43 -24.54 -1.64
C SER A 4 -8.43 -25.44 -2.89
N THR A 5 -9.30 -25.18 -3.85
CA THR A 5 -9.38 -25.94 -5.11
C THR A 5 -8.50 -25.36 -6.21
N HIS A 6 -8.19 -24.08 -6.12
CA HIS A 6 -7.26 -23.40 -6.99
C HIS A 6 -6.20 -22.73 -6.11
N PRO A 7 -5.08 -23.42 -5.81
CA PRO A 7 -4.04 -22.88 -4.96
C PRO A 7 -3.46 -21.62 -5.62
N GLN A 8 -4.05 -20.49 -5.24
CA GLN A 8 -3.53 -19.18 -5.59
C GLN A 8 -2.21 -18.98 -4.84
N ASP A 9 -1.36 -18.12 -5.34
CA ASP A 9 -0.10 -17.76 -4.70
C ASP A 9 -0.28 -17.38 -3.21
N SER A 10 -1.45 -16.82 -2.85
CA SER A 10 -1.80 -16.45 -1.48
C SER A 10 -1.77 -17.62 -0.48
N TYR A 11 -2.33 -18.77 -0.86
CA TYR A 11 -2.34 -19.96 0.00
C TYR A 11 -0.92 -20.50 0.19
N SER A 12 -0.13 -20.56 -0.87
CA SER A 12 1.26 -21.01 -0.79
C SER A 12 2.12 -20.11 0.10
N TYR A 13 1.91 -18.79 0.06
CA TYR A 13 2.64 -17.86 0.93
C TYR A 13 2.31 -18.05 2.41
N VAL A 14 1.03 -18.24 2.74
CA VAL A 14 0.60 -18.48 4.13
C VAL A 14 1.12 -19.83 4.62
N TYR A 15 1.05 -20.87 3.77
CA TYR A 15 1.56 -22.20 4.09
C TYR A 15 3.08 -22.18 4.34
N ASP A 16 3.84 -21.49 3.48
CA ASP A 16 5.29 -21.31 3.63
C ASP A 16 5.64 -20.53 4.92
N ALA A 17 4.81 -19.53 5.26
CA ALA A 17 5.02 -18.73 6.47
C ALA A 17 4.75 -19.52 7.76
N ILE A 18 3.77 -20.43 7.77
CA ILE A 18 3.42 -21.26 8.93
C ILE A 18 4.44 -22.39 9.11
N ASN A 19 4.81 -23.07 8.02
CA ASN A 19 5.69 -24.25 8.09
C ASN A 19 7.18 -23.93 8.05
N GLY A 20 7.56 -22.67 7.87
CA GLY A 20 8.96 -22.24 7.73
C GLY A 20 9.66 -22.82 6.49
N THR A 21 8.89 -23.37 5.54
CA THR A 21 9.42 -23.95 4.31
C THR A 21 9.85 -22.82 3.37
N ARG A 22 11.13 -22.46 3.46
CA ARG A 22 11.73 -21.54 2.47
C ARG A 22 11.90 -22.30 1.17
N HIS A 23 11.03 -22.04 0.21
CA HIS A 23 11.26 -22.57 -1.14
C HIS A 23 12.62 -22.08 -1.66
N SER A 24 13.53 -23.01 -1.88
CA SER A 24 14.93 -22.79 -2.24
C SER A 24 15.17 -21.96 -3.52
N TRP A 25 14.13 -21.76 -4.32
CA TRP A 25 14.18 -21.00 -5.59
C TRP A 25 13.92 -19.49 -5.45
N ARG A 26 13.64 -18.99 -4.25
CA ARG A 26 13.41 -17.58 -4.02
C ARG A 26 14.66 -16.90 -3.47
N SER A 27 15.24 -16.01 -4.27
CA SER A 27 16.37 -15.20 -3.80
C SER A 27 15.97 -14.37 -2.56
N PRO A 28 16.90 -14.11 -1.61
CA PRO A 28 16.60 -13.33 -0.41
C PRO A 28 16.04 -11.92 -0.67
N LEU A 29 16.32 -11.37 -1.85
CA LEU A 29 15.86 -10.04 -2.30
C LEU A 29 14.58 -10.10 -3.14
N SER A 30 13.95 -11.28 -3.29
CA SER A 30 12.72 -11.38 -4.08
C SER A 30 11.52 -10.76 -3.34
N PRO A 31 10.59 -10.11 -4.07
CA PRO A 31 9.36 -9.58 -3.47
C PRO A 31 8.51 -10.65 -2.77
N GLY A 32 8.65 -11.92 -3.19
CA GLY A 32 8.00 -13.06 -2.54
C GLY A 32 8.60 -13.35 -1.17
N HIS A 33 9.92 -13.26 -1.03
CA HIS A 33 10.60 -13.47 0.25
C HIS A 33 10.19 -12.40 1.28
N PHE A 34 10.14 -11.13 0.89
CA PHE A 34 9.67 -10.05 1.78
C PHE A 34 8.25 -10.29 2.26
N PHE A 35 7.37 -10.76 1.38
CA PHE A 35 5.99 -11.04 1.74
C PHE A 35 5.86 -12.22 2.72
N VAL A 36 6.57 -13.33 2.49
CA VAL A 36 6.61 -14.47 3.40
C VAL A 36 7.21 -14.06 4.75
N THR A 37 8.29 -13.31 4.76
CA THR A 37 8.90 -12.80 6.01
C THR A 37 7.94 -11.91 6.78
N PHE A 38 7.20 -11.04 6.09
CA PHE A 38 6.15 -10.22 6.70
C PHE A 38 5.03 -11.08 7.32
N LEU A 39 4.56 -12.12 6.60
CA LEU A 39 3.55 -13.06 7.10
C LEU A 39 4.06 -13.86 8.30
N THR A 40 5.30 -14.31 8.27
CA THR A 40 5.92 -15.00 9.42
C THR A 40 5.96 -14.10 10.65
N GLY A 41 6.37 -12.83 10.49
CA GLY A 41 6.32 -11.85 11.57
C GLY A 41 4.92 -11.60 12.09
N LEU A 42 3.93 -11.56 11.20
CA LEU A 42 2.52 -11.39 11.55
C LEU A 42 1.98 -12.59 12.34
N ASN A 43 2.35 -13.81 11.95
CA ASN A 43 1.94 -15.04 12.63
C ASN A 43 2.46 -15.10 14.07
N HIS A 44 3.64 -14.56 14.35
CA HIS A 44 4.13 -14.44 15.74
C HIS A 44 3.25 -13.55 16.63
N VAL A 45 2.51 -12.60 16.01
CA VAL A 45 1.64 -11.66 16.76
C VAL A 45 0.20 -12.16 16.85
N ILE A 46 -0.32 -12.76 15.78
CA ILE A 46 -1.77 -13.07 15.63
C ILE A 46 -2.05 -14.57 15.90
N SER A 47 -1.00 -15.39 16.15
CA SER A 47 -1.07 -16.86 16.14
C SER A 47 -1.15 -17.42 14.70
N ASP A 48 -0.71 -18.68 14.52
CA ASP A 48 -0.61 -19.38 13.24
C ASP A 48 -2.00 -19.72 12.63
N SER A 49 -2.80 -18.66 12.40
CA SER A 49 -4.16 -18.79 11.90
C SER A 49 -4.34 -18.09 10.56
N TYR A 50 -4.71 -18.85 9.54
CA TYR A 50 -5.10 -18.31 8.24
C TYR A 50 -6.22 -17.25 8.36
N HIS A 51 -7.20 -17.51 9.22
CA HIS A 51 -8.32 -16.56 9.44
C HIS A 51 -7.85 -15.28 10.11
N GLY A 52 -6.91 -15.36 11.06
CA GLY A 52 -6.31 -14.19 11.70
C GLY A 52 -5.60 -13.28 10.68
N SER A 53 -4.78 -13.89 9.82
CA SER A 53 -4.12 -13.17 8.73
C SER A 53 -5.14 -12.54 7.78
N LYS A 54 -6.22 -13.23 7.42
CA LYS A 54 -7.28 -12.70 6.55
C LYS A 54 -7.98 -11.46 7.14
N VAL A 55 -8.27 -11.50 8.44
CA VAL A 55 -8.86 -10.34 9.15
C VAL A 55 -7.89 -9.16 9.12
N PHE A 56 -6.60 -9.39 9.39
CA PHE A 56 -5.58 -8.34 9.36
C PHE A 56 -5.49 -7.67 7.98
N PHE A 57 -5.43 -8.46 6.90
CA PHE A 57 -5.39 -7.92 5.54
C PHE A 57 -6.67 -7.16 5.18
N SER A 58 -7.83 -7.64 5.62
CA SER A 58 -9.10 -6.92 5.43
C SER A 58 -9.10 -5.57 6.16
N MET A 59 -8.53 -5.49 7.36
CA MET A 59 -8.36 -4.22 8.08
C MET A 59 -7.42 -3.27 7.34
N MET A 60 -6.29 -3.77 6.80
CA MET A 60 -5.39 -2.97 5.97
C MET A 60 -6.08 -2.44 4.72
N GLY A 61 -6.90 -3.26 4.06
CA GLY A 61 -7.69 -2.85 2.91
C GLY A 61 -8.70 -1.77 3.25
N MET A 62 -9.40 -1.90 4.38
CA MET A 62 -10.34 -0.88 4.86
C MET A 62 -9.63 0.44 5.20
N LEU A 63 -8.44 0.37 5.80
CA LEU A 63 -7.60 1.54 6.05
C LEU A 63 -7.21 2.24 4.74
N SER A 64 -6.86 1.46 3.72
CA SER A 64 -6.55 1.99 2.39
C SER A 64 -7.73 2.75 1.78
N CYS A 65 -8.94 2.17 1.84
CA CYS A 65 -10.17 2.83 1.37
C CYS A 65 -10.45 4.13 2.14
N TYR A 66 -10.22 4.13 3.46
CA TYR A 66 -10.37 5.32 4.27
C TYR A 66 -9.37 6.43 3.89
N ILE A 67 -8.10 6.07 3.63
CA ILE A 67 -7.10 7.03 3.18
C ILE A 67 -7.46 7.59 1.80
N ILE A 68 -7.94 6.76 0.87
CA ILE A 68 -8.44 7.21 -0.45
C ILE A 68 -9.61 8.18 -0.28
N TYR A 69 -10.53 7.89 0.64
CA TYR A 69 -11.60 8.82 0.98
C TYR A 69 -11.07 10.16 1.49
N LYS A 70 -10.08 10.15 2.39
CA LYS A 70 -9.43 11.38 2.88
C LYS A 70 -8.72 12.14 1.75
N CYS A 71 -8.14 11.44 0.77
CA CYS A 71 -7.62 12.06 -0.46
C CYS A 71 -8.73 12.80 -1.22
N ALA A 72 -9.88 12.16 -1.40
CA ALA A 72 -11.02 12.76 -2.09
C ALA A 72 -11.57 13.99 -1.33
N VAL A 73 -11.69 13.91 -0.01
CA VAL A 73 -12.10 15.05 0.84
C VAL A 73 -11.11 16.19 0.72
N LEU A 74 -9.82 15.90 0.79
CA LEU A 74 -8.77 16.90 0.63
C LEU A 74 -8.85 17.56 -0.75
N PHE A 75 -9.06 16.79 -1.80
CA PHE A 75 -9.15 17.31 -3.18
C PHE A 75 -10.40 18.16 -3.40
N LEU A 76 -11.57 17.69 -2.98
CA LEU A 76 -12.88 18.33 -3.18
C LEU A 76 -13.13 19.48 -2.19
N GLY A 77 -12.40 19.53 -1.07
CA GLY A 77 -12.59 20.54 -0.02
C GLY A 77 -13.86 20.39 0.81
N ARG A 78 -14.60 19.28 0.64
CA ARG A 78 -15.84 18.99 1.39
C ARG A 78 -15.95 17.51 1.72
N GLU A 79 -16.48 17.21 2.90
CA GLU A 79 -16.81 15.85 3.29
C GLU A 79 -18.14 15.43 2.68
N ASN A 80 -18.16 14.24 2.09
CA ASN A 80 -19.38 13.65 1.54
C ASN A 80 -19.42 12.15 1.83
N ARG A 81 -20.39 11.72 2.64
CA ARG A 81 -20.59 10.31 2.99
C ARG A 81 -20.82 9.41 1.77
N LYS A 82 -21.48 9.92 0.73
CA LYS A 82 -21.70 9.17 -0.51
C LYS A 82 -20.39 8.80 -1.20
N THR A 83 -19.41 9.68 -1.18
CA THR A 83 -18.07 9.42 -1.73
C THR A 83 -17.37 8.30 -0.97
N PHE A 84 -17.51 8.25 0.36
CA PHE A 84 -16.97 7.15 1.16
C PHE A 84 -17.59 5.80 0.79
N TYR A 85 -18.92 5.73 0.72
CA TYR A 85 -19.61 4.50 0.32
C TYR A 85 -19.25 4.07 -1.10
N PHE A 86 -19.14 5.00 -2.03
CA PHE A 86 -18.74 4.71 -3.40
C PHE A 86 -17.34 4.10 -3.47
N ILE A 87 -16.37 4.63 -2.72
CA ILE A 87 -15.00 4.10 -2.65
C ILE A 87 -14.98 2.74 -1.95
N ALA A 88 -15.63 2.62 -0.80
CA ALA A 88 -15.61 1.40 0.01
C ALA A 88 -16.32 0.22 -0.66
N LEU A 89 -17.39 0.48 -1.41
CA LEU A 89 -18.18 -0.53 -2.11
C LEU A 89 -17.73 -0.74 -3.57
N PHE A 90 -16.68 -0.05 -4.02
CA PHE A 90 -16.18 -0.25 -5.38
C PHE A 90 -15.69 -1.70 -5.53
N PRO A 91 -16.28 -2.52 -6.44
CA PRO A 91 -16.08 -3.96 -6.44
C PRO A 91 -14.63 -4.40 -6.50
N SER A 92 -13.81 -3.71 -7.28
CA SER A 92 -12.38 -4.02 -7.40
C SER A 92 -11.62 -3.73 -6.09
N LEU A 93 -11.88 -2.59 -5.44
CA LEU A 93 -11.25 -2.25 -4.16
C LEU A 93 -11.69 -3.21 -3.06
N PHE A 94 -12.99 -3.52 -3.00
CA PHE A 94 -13.56 -4.46 -2.04
C PHE A 94 -12.94 -5.86 -2.20
N PHE A 95 -12.85 -6.36 -3.43
CA PHE A 95 -12.25 -7.67 -3.71
C PHE A 95 -10.78 -7.72 -3.28
N TRP A 96 -9.96 -6.79 -3.77
CA TRP A 96 -8.53 -6.77 -3.47
C TRP A 96 -8.22 -6.50 -2.00
N SER A 97 -9.08 -5.78 -1.28
CA SER A 97 -8.91 -5.53 0.15
C SER A 97 -9.20 -6.75 1.03
N SER A 98 -9.89 -7.76 0.52
CA SER A 98 -10.29 -8.95 1.29
C SER A 98 -9.39 -10.18 1.05
N VAL A 99 -8.47 -10.10 0.10
CA VAL A 99 -7.57 -11.21 -0.26
C VAL A 99 -6.23 -11.05 0.43
N ILE A 100 -5.66 -12.16 0.91
CA ILE A 100 -4.28 -12.20 1.46
C ILE A 100 -3.32 -12.19 0.26
N ASP A 101 -2.96 -11.01 -0.20
CA ASP A 101 -2.01 -10.85 -1.31
C ASP A 101 -1.19 -9.58 -1.14
N LYS A 102 -0.06 -9.53 -1.85
CA LYS A 102 0.78 -8.33 -1.99
C LYS A 102 -0.02 -7.11 -2.48
N GLY A 103 -1.08 -7.35 -3.25
CA GLY A 103 -1.98 -6.32 -3.76
C GLY A 103 -2.58 -5.44 -2.68
N THR A 104 -2.98 -6.00 -1.54
CA THR A 104 -3.54 -5.25 -0.41
C THR A 104 -2.51 -4.29 0.19
N ILE A 105 -1.25 -4.74 0.35
CA ILE A 105 -0.17 -3.89 0.89
C ILE A 105 0.20 -2.79 -0.12
N ILE A 106 0.23 -3.14 -1.41
CA ILE A 106 0.48 -2.17 -2.48
C ILE A 106 -0.63 -1.12 -2.52
N LEU A 107 -1.90 -1.52 -2.37
CA LEU A 107 -3.03 -0.61 -2.29
C LEU A 107 -2.88 0.38 -1.13
N LEU A 108 -2.42 -0.09 0.03
CA LEU A 108 -2.11 0.76 1.16
C LEU A 108 -0.98 1.75 0.83
N GLY A 109 0.10 1.27 0.23
CA GLY A 109 1.21 2.13 -0.23
C GLY A 109 0.77 3.20 -1.22
N MET A 110 -0.06 2.82 -2.21
CA MET A 110 -0.64 3.76 -3.19
C MET A 110 -1.55 4.81 -2.52
N SER A 111 -2.36 4.41 -1.56
CA SER A 111 -3.26 5.33 -0.85
C SER A 111 -2.48 6.35 -0.02
N ILE A 112 -1.42 5.92 0.68
CA ILE A 112 -0.52 6.79 1.44
C ILE A 112 0.24 7.76 0.50
N TYR A 113 0.75 7.25 -0.63
CA TYR A 113 1.41 8.04 -1.64
C TYR A 113 0.48 9.13 -2.21
N ALA A 114 -0.74 8.75 -2.59
CA ALA A 114 -1.75 9.68 -3.12
C ALA A 114 -2.11 10.76 -2.09
N TYR A 115 -2.29 10.37 -0.82
CA TYR A 115 -2.53 11.31 0.27
C TYR A 115 -1.39 12.32 0.42
N GLY A 116 -0.16 11.85 0.43
CA GLY A 116 1.02 12.70 0.52
C GLY A 116 1.12 13.69 -0.65
N THR A 117 0.90 13.22 -1.87
CA THR A 117 0.98 14.03 -3.10
C THR A 117 -0.10 15.14 -3.11
N ILE A 118 -1.35 14.79 -2.80
CA ILE A 118 -2.46 15.75 -2.75
C ILE A 118 -2.23 16.76 -1.61
N SER A 119 -1.79 16.28 -0.45
CA SER A 119 -1.48 17.10 0.71
C SER A 119 -0.37 18.10 0.40
N TRP A 120 0.70 17.64 -0.26
CA TRP A 120 1.79 18.51 -0.68
C TRP A 120 1.35 19.54 -1.72
N HIS A 121 0.52 19.14 -2.70
CA HIS A 121 -0.02 20.08 -3.68
C HIS A 121 -0.79 21.23 -3.01
N LYS A 122 -1.55 20.96 -1.94
CA LYS A 122 -2.33 21.97 -1.22
C LYS A 122 -1.53 22.79 -0.21
N THR A 123 -0.69 22.16 0.58
CA THR A 123 -0.04 22.80 1.74
C THR A 123 1.39 23.25 1.46
N LYS A 124 2.05 22.66 0.46
CA LYS A 124 3.47 22.88 0.12
C LYS A 124 4.44 22.66 1.31
N LYS A 125 4.02 21.91 2.33
CA LYS A 125 4.85 21.60 3.50
C LYS A 125 5.79 20.44 3.24
N VAL A 126 7.03 20.53 3.69
CA VAL A 126 8.04 19.46 3.56
C VAL A 126 7.62 18.16 4.24
N THR A 127 6.85 18.26 5.33
CA THR A 127 6.32 17.10 6.06
C THR A 127 5.48 16.14 5.18
N CYS A 128 4.92 16.64 4.06
CA CYS A 128 4.17 15.81 3.12
C CYS A 128 5.05 14.82 2.34
N PHE A 129 6.37 15.02 2.33
CA PHE A 129 7.28 14.06 1.71
C PHE A 129 7.38 12.74 2.47
N VAL A 130 7.15 12.75 3.79
CA VAL A 130 7.15 11.52 4.60
C VAL A 130 6.15 10.49 4.07
N PRO A 131 4.84 10.78 3.93
CA PRO A 131 3.91 9.83 3.35
C PRO A 131 4.20 9.50 1.87
N ILE A 132 4.73 10.42 1.08
CA ILE A 132 5.12 10.15 -0.31
C ILE A 132 6.21 9.08 -0.35
N LEU A 133 7.31 9.29 0.38
CA LEU A 133 8.45 8.39 0.40
C LEU A 133 8.08 7.04 1.04
N SER A 134 7.30 7.03 2.12
CA SER A 134 6.83 5.79 2.74
C SER A 134 5.94 4.97 1.80
N GLY A 135 5.05 5.61 1.05
CA GLY A 135 4.21 4.95 0.05
C GLY A 135 5.04 4.32 -1.07
N ILE A 136 6.02 5.05 -1.63
CA ILE A 136 6.95 4.52 -2.64
C ILE A 136 7.75 3.33 -2.09
N LEU A 137 8.28 3.46 -0.88
CA LEU A 137 9.06 2.40 -0.24
C LEU A 137 8.23 1.13 -0.05
N ILE A 138 7.01 1.25 0.48
CA ILE A 138 6.09 0.11 0.62
C ILE A 138 5.84 -0.55 -0.74
N MET A 139 5.51 0.23 -1.78
CA MET A 139 5.27 -0.33 -3.11
C MET A 139 6.52 -1.02 -3.69
N SER A 140 7.70 -0.42 -3.51
CA SER A 140 8.96 -0.95 -4.04
C SER A 140 9.37 -2.28 -3.39
N LEU A 141 9.13 -2.45 -2.09
CA LEU A 141 9.45 -3.68 -1.37
C LEU A 141 8.66 -4.90 -1.89
N PHE A 142 7.41 -4.70 -2.30
CA PHE A 142 6.55 -5.78 -2.77
C PHE A 142 6.49 -5.90 -4.30
N ARG A 143 6.71 -4.79 -5.03
CA ARG A 143 6.84 -4.76 -6.50
C ARG A 143 7.75 -3.60 -6.93
N ILE A 144 8.99 -3.89 -7.25
CA ILE A 144 10.02 -2.90 -7.61
C ILE A 144 9.54 -1.95 -8.72
N TRP A 145 8.90 -2.48 -9.76
CA TRP A 145 8.41 -1.68 -10.88
C TRP A 145 7.26 -0.71 -10.51
N MET A 146 6.46 -1.02 -9.48
CA MET A 146 5.42 -0.10 -8.98
C MET A 146 6.03 1.13 -8.31
N GLY A 147 7.09 0.95 -7.53
CA GLY A 147 7.80 2.07 -6.93
C GLY A 147 8.45 2.98 -7.97
N THR A 148 9.03 2.42 -9.03
CA THR A 148 9.62 3.21 -10.14
C THR A 148 8.56 4.00 -10.89
N ILE A 149 7.40 3.40 -11.20
CA ILE A 149 6.27 4.11 -11.82
C ILE A 149 5.77 5.25 -10.93
N ALA A 150 5.66 5.03 -9.62
CA ALA A 150 5.21 6.06 -8.68
C ALA A 150 6.25 7.18 -8.50
N ALA A 151 7.54 6.88 -8.61
CA ALA A 151 8.60 7.88 -8.53
C ALA A 151 8.66 8.80 -9.77
N PHE A 152 8.26 8.31 -10.95
CA PHE A 152 8.35 9.04 -12.21
C PHE A 152 7.61 10.39 -12.19
N PRO A 153 6.32 10.49 -11.75
CA PRO A 153 5.64 11.78 -11.62
C PRO A 153 6.32 12.75 -10.67
N LEU A 154 6.97 12.25 -9.61
CA LEU A 154 7.72 13.11 -8.69
C LEU A 154 8.95 13.72 -9.39
N VAL A 155 9.68 12.93 -10.17
CA VAL A 155 10.84 13.44 -10.93
C VAL A 155 10.39 14.54 -11.89
N ILE A 156 9.31 14.33 -12.64
CA ILE A 156 8.74 15.36 -13.53
C ILE A 156 8.36 16.61 -12.74
N LEU A 157 7.71 16.42 -11.61
CA LEU A 157 7.25 17.52 -10.75
C LEU A 157 8.42 18.32 -10.17
N PHE A 158 9.54 17.65 -9.85
CA PHE A 158 10.78 18.31 -9.46
C PHE A 158 11.44 19.10 -10.61
N LEU A 159 11.43 18.52 -11.81
CA LEU A 159 12.01 19.19 -12.99
C LEU A 159 11.18 20.39 -13.47
N THR A 160 9.86 20.35 -13.25
CA THR A 160 8.92 21.41 -13.67
C THR A 160 8.65 22.43 -12.56
N SER A 161 8.88 22.09 -11.29
CA SER A 161 8.72 23.04 -10.19
C SER A 161 9.86 24.05 -10.22
N ASP A 162 9.53 25.33 -10.35
CA ASP A 162 10.48 26.43 -10.24
C ASP A 162 11.34 26.26 -8.99
N ILE A 163 12.64 26.17 -9.17
CA ILE A 163 13.66 26.05 -8.11
C ILE A 163 13.50 27.11 -7.01
N LYS A 164 12.86 28.23 -7.33
CA LYS A 164 12.51 29.32 -6.41
C LYS A 164 11.52 28.91 -5.30
N LEU A 165 10.54 28.03 -5.61
CA LEU A 165 9.58 27.53 -4.62
C LEU A 165 10.25 26.58 -3.61
N PHE A 166 11.18 25.75 -4.09
CA PHE A 166 11.93 24.83 -3.23
C PHE A 166 12.83 25.59 -2.25
N LYS A 167 13.53 26.63 -2.73
CA LYS A 167 14.40 27.47 -1.90
C LYS A 167 13.64 28.26 -0.83
N LYS A 168 12.38 28.64 -1.09
CA LYS A 168 11.50 29.33 -0.13
C LYS A 168 10.98 28.38 0.97
N THR A 169 10.72 27.11 0.63
CA THR A 169 10.15 26.13 1.56
C THR A 169 11.20 25.59 2.55
N PHE A 170 12.47 25.54 2.17
CA PHE A 170 13.56 25.13 3.05
C PHE A 170 14.13 26.26 3.94
N ARG A 171 13.71 27.51 3.74
CA ARG A 171 14.23 28.68 4.48
C ARG A 171 13.27 29.15 5.60
N ASN A 172 12.09 28.57 5.71
CA ASN A 172 11.13 28.76 6.78
C ASN A 172 11.02 27.50 7.65
#